data_ee1b127c7a13b4e80c79f240d432a6f9
#
_entry.id   ee1b127c7a13b4e80c79f240d432a6f9
#
_cell.length_a   1.000
_cell.length_b   1.000
_cell.length_c   1.000
_cell.angle_alpha   90.00
_cell.angle_beta   90.00
_cell.angle_gamma   90.00
#
_symmetry.space_group_name_H-M   'P 1'
#
loop_
_entity.id
_entity.type
_entity.pdbx_description
1 polymer ?
#
loop_
_entity_poly.entity_id
_entity_poly.type
_entity_poly.pdbx_seq_one_letter_code
_entity_poly.pdbx_strand_id
1 'polypeptide(L)'
;MTRRLPRDLLLVHLLCALVVGVLWWRLSPELEYTVVEGTPYTLDEVQTGEVVAADGVFALLGLAAGVLCAAVLLLRRYGGPWLSVGLAVGGLLGSGAAWALGTWLGPGRLADLAGAAANQEVVVPGPELAAYGVLLVWPITAVVVALVAAWLTG
;
A
#
# COMPACT_ATOMS: atom_id res chain seq x y z
N MET A 1 -18.19 26.63 3.15
CA MET A 1 -17.20 25.89 2.36
C MET A 1 -16.73 24.56 2.99
N THR A 2 -16.98 24.31 4.25
CA THR A 2 -16.47 23.17 5.04
C THR A 2 -17.12 21.80 4.75
N ARG A 3 -18.29 21.74 4.13
CA ARG A 3 -19.02 20.48 3.87
C ARG A 3 -18.47 19.62 2.72
N ARG A 4 -17.59 20.17 1.85
CA ARG A 4 -17.06 19.43 0.70
C ARG A 4 -15.74 18.70 1.00
N LEU A 5 -14.95 19.21 1.95
CA LEU A 5 -13.65 18.63 2.31
C LEU A 5 -13.73 17.12 2.68
N PRO A 6 -14.62 16.67 3.59
CA PRO A 6 -14.66 15.26 3.95
C PRO A 6 -15.06 14.34 2.78
N ARG A 7 -15.93 14.81 1.90
CA ARG A 7 -16.31 14.06 0.69
C ARG A 7 -15.14 13.93 -0.29
N ASP A 8 -14.44 15.04 -0.55
CA ASP A 8 -13.33 15.07 -1.49
C ASP A 8 -12.14 14.27 -0.96
N LEU A 9 -11.86 14.35 0.34
CA LEU A 9 -10.88 13.49 1.02
C LEU A 9 -11.21 12.01 0.81
N LEU A 10 -12.43 11.61 1.11
CA LEU A 10 -12.88 10.22 0.96
C LEU A 10 -12.72 9.74 -0.48
N LEU A 11 -13.21 10.51 -1.46
CA LEU A 11 -13.17 10.12 -2.87
C LEU A 11 -11.74 9.99 -3.39
N VAL A 12 -10.87 10.95 -3.09
CA VAL A 12 -9.47 10.92 -3.56
C VAL A 12 -8.74 9.73 -2.96
N HIS A 13 -8.85 9.50 -1.65
CA HIS A 13 -8.17 8.38 -1.01
C HIS A 13 -8.72 7.01 -1.46
N LEU A 14 -10.04 6.90 -1.66
CA LEU A 14 -10.66 5.67 -2.15
C LEU A 14 -10.18 5.33 -3.56
N LEU A 15 -10.17 6.32 -4.47
CA LEU A 15 -9.67 6.11 -5.83
C LEU A 15 -8.19 5.74 -5.84
N CYS A 16 -7.37 6.44 -5.06
CA CYS A 16 -5.95 6.10 -4.92
C CYS A 16 -5.76 4.69 -4.33
N ALA A 17 -6.55 4.31 -3.31
CA ALA A 17 -6.45 2.99 -2.70
C ALA A 17 -6.75 1.86 -3.69
N LEU A 18 -7.77 2.03 -4.54
CA LEU A 18 -8.08 1.07 -5.60
C LEU A 18 -6.93 0.92 -6.59
N VAL A 19 -6.39 2.05 -7.06
CA VAL A 19 -5.27 2.04 -8.02
C VAL A 19 -4.01 1.45 -7.39
N VAL A 20 -3.64 1.87 -6.18
CA VAL A 20 -2.46 1.37 -5.47
C VAL A 20 -2.58 -0.13 -5.20
N GLY A 21 -3.73 -0.60 -4.71
CA GLY A 21 -3.95 -2.02 -4.42
C GLY A 21 -3.82 -2.91 -5.67
N VAL A 22 -4.42 -2.49 -6.80
CA VAL A 22 -4.31 -3.20 -8.07
C VAL A 22 -2.88 -3.17 -8.62
N LEU A 23 -2.23 -2.00 -8.59
CA LEU A 23 -0.85 -1.88 -9.08
C LEU A 23 0.12 -2.67 -8.21
N TRP A 24 -0.03 -2.64 -6.90
CA TRP A 24 0.80 -3.44 -6.00
C TRP A 24 0.67 -4.92 -6.28
N TRP A 25 -0.57 -5.44 -6.42
CA TRP A 25 -0.79 -6.82 -6.81
C TRP A 25 -0.13 -7.19 -8.15
N ARG A 26 -0.16 -6.28 -9.14
CA ARG A 26 0.38 -6.53 -10.48
C ARG A 26 1.90 -6.37 -10.59
N LEU A 27 2.49 -5.49 -9.79
CA LEU A 27 3.91 -5.12 -9.88
C LEU A 27 4.77 -5.81 -8.83
N SER A 28 4.16 -6.44 -7.82
CA SER A 28 4.92 -7.25 -6.86
C SER A 28 5.50 -8.47 -7.53
N PRO A 29 6.76 -8.84 -7.22
CA PRO A 29 7.37 -10.05 -7.77
C PRO A 29 6.62 -11.30 -7.30
N GLU A 30 6.51 -12.28 -8.18
CA GLU A 30 5.94 -13.59 -7.88
C GLU A 30 7.03 -14.46 -7.25
N LEU A 31 6.76 -14.98 -6.05
CA LEU A 31 7.66 -15.82 -5.29
C LEU A 31 7.18 -17.27 -5.36
N GLU A 32 8.08 -18.18 -5.72
CA GLU A 32 7.80 -19.62 -5.76
C GLU A 32 8.33 -20.29 -4.48
N TYR A 33 7.48 -21.05 -3.83
CA TYR A 33 7.84 -21.83 -2.63
C TYR A 33 7.58 -23.31 -2.88
N THR A 34 8.53 -24.17 -2.50
CA THR A 34 8.31 -25.62 -2.46
C THR A 34 7.87 -26.01 -1.05
N VAL A 35 6.75 -26.69 -0.94
CA VAL A 35 6.24 -27.18 0.35
C VAL A 35 6.81 -28.54 0.66
N VAL A 36 7.55 -28.67 1.78
CA VAL A 36 8.07 -29.94 2.26
C VAL A 36 7.51 -30.18 3.66
N GLU A 37 6.76 -31.25 3.82
CA GLU A 37 6.10 -31.62 5.09
C GLU A 37 5.28 -30.47 5.70
N GLY A 38 4.55 -29.70 4.85
CA GLY A 38 3.72 -28.56 5.26
C GLY A 38 4.50 -27.27 5.55
N THR A 39 5.83 -27.28 5.37
CA THR A 39 6.68 -26.09 5.56
C THR A 39 7.10 -25.54 4.19
N PRO A 40 6.85 -24.23 3.91
CA PRO A 40 7.29 -23.61 2.67
C PRO A 40 8.79 -23.27 2.72
N TYR A 41 9.52 -23.66 1.69
CA TYR A 41 10.93 -23.33 1.48
C TYR A 41 11.09 -22.53 0.19
N THR A 42 11.90 -21.48 0.24
CA THR A 42 12.31 -20.74 -0.95
C THR A 42 13.26 -21.56 -1.81
N LEU A 43 13.09 -21.53 -3.12
CA LEU A 43 13.93 -22.29 -4.05
C LEU A 43 15.34 -21.70 -4.19
N ASP A 44 15.56 -20.43 -3.84
CA ASP A 44 16.84 -19.75 -4.07
C ASP A 44 17.10 -18.64 -3.04
N GLU A 45 18.39 -18.38 -2.73
CA GLU A 45 18.79 -17.25 -1.85
C GLU A 45 18.43 -15.86 -2.44
N VAL A 46 18.31 -15.78 -3.76
CA VAL A 46 17.91 -14.55 -4.49
C VAL A 46 16.49 -14.10 -4.10
N GLN A 47 15.61 -15.03 -3.74
CA GLN A 47 14.23 -14.73 -3.38
C GLN A 47 14.08 -13.95 -2.07
N THR A 48 15.08 -13.93 -1.20
CA THR A 48 15.05 -13.09 0.02
C THR A 48 15.00 -11.61 -0.33
N GLY A 49 15.67 -11.18 -1.41
CA GLY A 49 15.59 -9.82 -1.92
C GLY A 49 14.22 -9.46 -2.50
N GLU A 50 13.53 -10.41 -3.08
CA GLU A 50 12.22 -10.21 -3.71
C GLU A 50 11.10 -10.05 -2.69
N VAL A 51 11.20 -10.65 -1.51
CA VAL A 51 10.28 -10.39 -0.38
C VAL A 51 10.31 -8.91 0.00
N VAL A 52 11.52 -8.32 0.09
CA VAL A 52 11.70 -6.88 0.39
C VAL A 52 11.26 -6.01 -0.80
N ALA A 53 11.35 -6.53 -2.04
CA ALA A 53 10.92 -5.79 -3.22
C ALA A 53 9.41 -5.51 -3.24
N ALA A 54 8.57 -6.43 -2.74
CA ALA A 54 7.13 -6.19 -2.62
C ALA A 54 6.81 -5.01 -1.68
N ASP A 55 7.54 -4.89 -0.55
CA ASP A 55 7.46 -3.74 0.35
C ASP A 55 7.93 -2.45 -0.34
N GLY A 56 9.02 -2.52 -1.10
CA GLY A 56 9.55 -1.40 -1.89
C GLY A 56 8.56 -0.88 -2.92
N VAL A 57 7.91 -1.77 -3.66
CA VAL A 57 6.85 -1.41 -4.62
C VAL A 57 5.69 -0.73 -3.89
N PHE A 58 5.22 -1.27 -2.76
CA PHE A 58 4.15 -0.65 -1.98
C PHE A 58 4.54 0.73 -1.46
N ALA A 59 5.77 0.89 -0.97
CA ALA A 59 6.28 2.16 -0.47
C ALA A 59 6.33 3.24 -1.58
N LEU A 60 6.81 2.90 -2.77
CA LEU A 60 6.85 3.82 -3.92
C LEU A 60 5.45 4.23 -4.37
N LEU A 61 4.52 3.29 -4.46
CA LEU A 61 3.12 3.57 -4.79
C LEU A 61 2.46 4.43 -3.70
N GLY A 62 2.73 4.14 -2.42
CA GLY A 62 2.25 4.92 -1.29
C GLY A 62 2.79 6.35 -1.29
N LEU A 63 4.07 6.54 -1.64
CA LEU A 63 4.69 7.86 -1.81
C LEU A 63 3.98 8.64 -2.92
N ALA A 64 3.81 8.04 -4.09
CA ALA A 64 3.11 8.67 -5.22
C ALA A 64 1.66 9.04 -4.87
N ALA A 65 0.93 8.14 -4.20
CA ALA A 65 -0.43 8.38 -3.74
C ALA A 65 -0.51 9.50 -2.70
N GLY A 66 0.44 9.55 -1.76
CA GLY A 66 0.54 10.62 -0.76
C GLY A 66 0.72 12.00 -1.39
N VAL A 67 1.67 12.12 -2.34
CA VAL A 67 1.89 13.35 -3.12
C VAL A 67 0.63 13.73 -3.88
N LEU A 68 0.01 12.78 -4.60
CA LEU A 68 -1.17 13.02 -5.42
C LEU A 68 -2.37 13.49 -4.58
N CYS A 69 -2.66 12.80 -3.46
CA CYS A 69 -3.76 13.18 -2.58
C CYS A 69 -3.58 14.59 -2.02
N ALA A 70 -2.39 14.92 -1.53
CA ALA A 70 -2.09 16.26 -1.03
C ALA A 70 -2.21 17.31 -2.14
N ALA A 71 -1.60 17.07 -3.31
CA ALA A 71 -1.63 17.99 -4.43
C ALA A 71 -3.06 18.29 -4.91
N VAL A 72 -3.89 17.24 -5.10
CA VAL A 72 -5.28 17.41 -5.53
C VAL A 72 -6.08 18.27 -4.55
N LEU A 73 -5.92 18.02 -3.23
CA LEU A 73 -6.67 18.77 -2.22
C LEU A 73 -6.17 20.22 -2.07
N LEU A 74 -4.85 20.45 -2.19
CA LEU A 74 -4.28 21.79 -2.21
C LEU A 74 -4.72 22.58 -3.45
N LEU A 75 -4.73 21.96 -4.63
CA LEU A 75 -5.25 22.58 -5.87
C LEU A 75 -6.74 22.92 -5.77
N ARG A 76 -7.50 22.17 -4.99
CA ARG A 76 -8.90 22.52 -4.64
C ARG A 76 -9.01 23.60 -3.57
N ARG A 77 -7.88 24.23 -3.17
CA ARG A 77 -7.77 25.30 -2.20
C ARG A 77 -8.22 24.92 -0.79
N TYR A 78 -8.10 23.65 -0.43
CA TYR A 78 -8.22 23.24 0.96
C TYR A 78 -6.92 23.54 1.69
N GLY A 79 -7.02 23.94 2.96
CA GLY A 79 -5.86 24.27 3.79
C GLY A 79 -6.21 24.21 5.28
N GLY A 80 -5.21 24.54 6.10
CA GLY A 80 -5.34 24.58 7.54
C GLY A 80 -5.13 23.20 8.23
N PRO A 81 -5.16 23.17 9.56
CA PRO A 81 -4.79 21.98 10.33
C PRO A 81 -5.71 20.78 10.07
N TRP A 82 -6.97 20.99 9.77
CA TRP A 82 -7.92 19.94 9.45
C TRP A 82 -7.60 19.20 8.15
N LEU A 83 -6.95 19.87 7.19
CA LEU A 83 -6.47 19.20 5.98
C LEU A 83 -5.37 18.19 6.34
N SER A 84 -4.39 18.57 7.16
CA SER A 84 -3.30 17.69 7.58
C SER A 84 -3.81 16.47 8.35
N VAL A 85 -4.76 16.68 9.27
CA VAL A 85 -5.42 15.58 9.99
C VAL A 85 -6.18 14.66 9.02
N GLY A 86 -6.92 15.23 8.08
CA GLY A 86 -7.65 14.48 7.06
C GLY A 86 -6.73 13.66 6.16
N LEU A 87 -5.58 14.22 5.76
CA LEU A 87 -4.56 13.53 4.97
C LEU A 87 -3.89 12.38 5.75
N ALA A 88 -3.61 12.59 7.03
CA ALA A 88 -3.04 11.55 7.90
C ALA A 88 -4.00 10.37 8.06
N VAL A 89 -5.24 10.64 8.46
CA VAL A 89 -6.26 9.60 8.68
C VAL A 89 -6.66 8.96 7.35
N GLY A 90 -6.93 9.77 6.32
CA GLY A 90 -7.29 9.27 4.99
C GLY A 90 -6.18 8.45 4.36
N GLY A 91 -4.93 8.86 4.49
CA GLY A 91 -3.76 8.13 4.01
C GLY A 91 -3.58 6.78 4.72
N LEU A 92 -3.78 6.74 6.04
CA LEU A 92 -3.69 5.50 6.82
C LEU A 92 -4.80 4.52 6.42
N LEU A 93 -6.04 4.98 6.32
CA LEU A 93 -7.16 4.14 5.88
C LEU A 93 -7.01 3.73 4.41
N GLY A 94 -6.52 4.64 3.55
CA GLY A 94 -6.28 4.39 2.13
C GLY A 94 -5.18 3.34 1.92
N SER A 95 -4.05 3.43 2.63
CA SER A 95 -2.97 2.45 2.54
C SER A 95 -3.40 1.09 3.07
N GLY A 96 -4.16 1.03 4.18
CA GLY A 96 -4.73 -0.21 4.70
C GLY A 96 -5.73 -0.85 3.72
N ALA A 97 -6.59 -0.05 3.08
CA ALA A 97 -7.52 -0.53 2.07
C ALA A 97 -6.79 -1.03 0.80
N ALA A 98 -5.74 -0.33 0.36
CA ALA A 98 -4.91 -0.75 -0.77
C ALA A 98 -4.20 -2.09 -0.50
N TRP A 99 -3.63 -2.23 0.69
CA TRP A 99 -3.03 -3.49 1.14
C TRP A 99 -4.05 -4.63 1.16
N ALA A 100 -5.20 -4.43 1.80
CA ALA A 100 -6.26 -5.44 1.87
C ALA A 100 -6.75 -5.85 0.48
N LEU A 101 -6.94 -4.89 -0.44
CA LEU A 101 -7.35 -5.15 -1.82
C LEU A 101 -6.28 -5.94 -2.58
N GLY A 102 -5.01 -5.54 -2.51
CA GLY A 102 -3.92 -6.22 -3.20
C GLY A 102 -3.73 -7.66 -2.73
N THR A 103 -3.82 -7.89 -1.41
CA THR A 103 -3.78 -9.24 -0.84
C THR A 103 -5.00 -10.07 -1.26
N TRP A 104 -6.20 -9.46 -1.32
CA TRP A 104 -7.43 -10.15 -1.72
C TRP A 104 -7.46 -10.53 -3.21
N LEU A 105 -6.83 -9.73 -4.07
CA LEU A 105 -6.72 -10.02 -5.51
C LEU A 105 -5.72 -11.15 -5.81
N GLY A 106 -4.80 -11.44 -4.89
CA GLY A 106 -3.82 -12.51 -5.04
C GLY A 106 -4.42 -13.91 -4.86
N PRO A 107 -3.67 -14.96 -5.22
CA PRO A 107 -4.13 -16.36 -5.17
C PRO A 107 -4.30 -16.91 -3.74
N GLY A 108 -3.93 -16.16 -2.72
CA GLY A 108 -4.04 -16.54 -1.30
C GLY A 108 -2.76 -16.24 -0.53
N ARG A 109 -2.82 -16.42 0.79
CA ARG A 109 -1.66 -16.23 1.67
C ARG A 109 -0.78 -17.46 1.65
N LEU A 110 0.53 -17.27 1.80
CA LEU A 110 1.49 -18.36 1.81
C LEU A 110 1.14 -19.45 2.83
N ALA A 111 0.75 -19.06 4.04
CA ALA A 111 0.39 -20.01 5.10
C ALA A 111 -0.80 -20.89 4.73
N ASP A 112 -1.82 -20.34 4.09
CA ASP A 112 -3.04 -21.06 3.69
C ASP A 112 -2.73 -22.03 2.54
N LEU A 113 -1.95 -21.57 1.54
CA LEU A 113 -1.52 -22.38 0.40
C LEU A 113 -0.60 -23.53 0.84
N ALA A 114 0.38 -23.25 1.70
CA ALA A 114 1.30 -24.26 2.20
C ALA A 114 0.58 -25.34 3.05
N GLY A 115 -0.45 -24.93 3.82
CA GLY A 115 -1.25 -25.89 4.61
C GLY A 115 -2.14 -26.81 3.77
N ALA A 116 -2.50 -26.39 2.55
CA ALA A 116 -3.32 -27.17 1.62
C ALA A 116 -2.51 -27.97 0.58
N ALA A 117 -1.23 -27.62 0.39
CA ALA A 117 -0.37 -28.18 -0.65
C ALA A 117 0.09 -29.62 -0.33
N ALA A 118 0.28 -30.42 -1.37
CA ALA A 118 0.91 -31.73 -1.26
C ALA A 118 2.43 -31.59 -1.02
N ASN A 119 3.04 -32.66 -0.52
CA ASN A 119 4.50 -32.67 -0.32
C ASN A 119 5.23 -32.50 -1.66
N GLN A 120 6.23 -31.62 -1.70
CA GLN A 120 7.00 -31.20 -2.89
C GLN A 120 6.18 -30.42 -3.95
N GLU A 121 5.00 -29.92 -3.59
CA GLU A 121 4.23 -29.04 -4.45
C GLU A 121 4.80 -27.60 -4.42
N VAL A 122 4.82 -26.95 -5.59
CA VAL A 122 5.23 -25.55 -5.73
C VAL A 122 3.98 -24.69 -5.60
N VAL A 123 4.02 -23.70 -4.70
CA VAL A 123 2.95 -22.72 -4.49
C VAL A 123 3.47 -21.32 -4.76
N VAL A 124 2.60 -20.50 -5.36
CA VAL A 124 2.86 -19.07 -5.65
C VAL A 124 1.83 -18.23 -4.88
N PRO A 125 2.19 -17.67 -3.72
CA PRO A 125 1.28 -16.83 -2.95
C PRO A 125 1.06 -15.46 -3.61
N GLY A 126 0.02 -14.77 -3.17
CA GLY A 126 -0.16 -13.34 -3.47
C GLY A 126 0.88 -12.48 -2.76
N PRO A 127 0.94 -11.17 -3.10
CA PRO A 127 1.87 -10.28 -2.44
C PRO A 127 1.55 -10.13 -0.96
N GLU A 128 2.57 -10.25 -0.12
CA GLU A 128 2.50 -10.02 1.32
C GLU A 128 3.49 -8.95 1.74
N LEU A 129 3.15 -8.15 2.76
CA LEU A 129 4.07 -7.19 3.35
C LEU A 129 4.91 -7.88 4.42
N ALA A 130 6.23 -7.77 4.31
CA ALA A 130 7.17 -8.17 5.36
C ALA A 130 7.27 -7.11 6.46
N ALA A 131 7.18 -5.83 6.09
CA ALA A 131 7.26 -4.71 7.02
C ALA A 131 6.00 -3.83 6.96
N TYR A 132 5.06 -4.00 7.88
CA TYR A 132 3.84 -3.18 7.95
C TYR A 132 4.09 -1.68 8.13
N GLY A 133 5.30 -1.27 8.52
CA GLY A 133 5.71 0.14 8.59
C GLY A 133 5.59 0.88 7.26
N VAL A 134 5.63 0.18 6.11
CA VAL A 134 5.46 0.80 4.78
C VAL A 134 4.07 1.40 4.57
N LEU A 135 3.05 0.96 5.33
CA LEU A 135 1.71 1.56 5.33
C LEU A 135 1.72 3.03 5.75
N LEU A 136 2.72 3.45 6.51
CA LEU A 136 2.87 4.83 6.98
C LEU A 136 3.48 5.77 5.92
N VAL A 137 4.07 5.24 4.85
CA VAL A 137 4.69 6.06 3.80
C VAL A 137 3.66 7.01 3.17
N TRP A 138 2.49 6.53 2.84
CA TRP A 138 1.43 7.33 2.26
C TRP A 138 0.97 8.49 3.16
N PRO A 139 0.47 8.27 4.40
CA PRO A 139 0.01 9.36 5.26
C PRO A 139 1.13 10.34 5.60
N ILE A 140 2.36 9.88 5.86
CA ILE A 140 3.51 10.74 6.15
C ILE A 140 3.79 11.64 4.96
N THR A 141 3.91 11.08 3.76
CA THR A 141 4.18 11.84 2.53
C THR A 141 3.09 12.90 2.30
N ALA A 142 1.81 12.53 2.43
CA ALA A 142 0.70 13.45 2.22
C ALA A 142 0.74 14.64 3.20
N VAL A 143 1.03 14.38 4.47
CA VAL A 143 1.15 15.43 5.49
C VAL A 143 2.37 16.31 5.24
N VAL A 144 3.53 15.72 4.91
CA VAL A 144 4.76 16.47 4.62
C VAL A 144 4.54 17.42 3.44
N VAL A 145 3.92 16.95 2.34
CA VAL A 145 3.61 17.81 1.18
C VAL A 145 2.69 18.96 1.58
N ALA A 146 1.67 18.71 2.39
CA ALA A 146 0.76 19.77 2.86
C ALA A 146 1.46 20.80 3.75
N LEU A 147 2.35 20.36 4.65
CA LEU A 147 3.14 21.24 5.52
C LEU A 147 4.13 22.10 4.73
N VAL A 148 4.85 21.48 3.77
CA VAL A 148 5.77 22.22 2.89
C VAL A 148 5.01 23.26 2.06
N ALA A 149 3.86 22.92 1.50
CA ALA A 149 3.04 23.87 0.77
C ALA A 149 2.56 25.02 1.66
N ALA A 150 2.13 24.74 2.89
CA ALA A 150 1.71 25.78 3.84
C ALA A 150 2.87 26.72 4.21
N TRP A 151 4.09 26.17 4.38
CA TRP A 151 5.27 26.96 4.68
C TRP A 151 5.69 27.88 3.51
N LEU A 152 5.54 27.41 2.27
CA LEU A 152 5.91 28.20 1.07
C LEU A 152 4.89 29.32 0.74
N THR A 153 3.66 29.21 1.25
CA THR A 153 2.56 30.14 0.93
C THR A 153 2.19 31.09 2.07
N GLY A 154 2.72 30.87 3.27
CA GLY A 154 2.51 31.70 4.46
C GLY A 154 3.58 32.73 4.62
#